data_096cc8004630862a89a54e065c9dadcd
#
_entry.id   096cc8004630862a89a54e065c9dadcd
#
_cell.length_a   1.000
_cell.length_b   1.000
_cell.length_c   1.000
_cell.angle_alpha   90.00
_cell.angle_beta   90.00
_cell.angle_gamma   90.00
#
_symmetry.space_group_name_H-M   'P 1'
#
loop_
_entity.id
_entity.type
_entity.pdbx_description
1 polymer ?
#
loop_
_entity_poly.entity_id
_entity_poly.type
_entity_poly.pdbx_seq_one_letter_code
_entity_poly.pdbx_strand_id
1 'polypeptide(L)'
;MLFHVTMTHSEDNCPAYSREKQAEFIAAADKVDALAKELNVKVHSLLWGAPEHVAYALVEADSVGAVGRLVMSFPFRQDFKVTPVQHLQGVVTMIKGLMAQSQK
;
A
#
# COMPACT_ATOMS: atom_id res chain seq x y z
N MET A 1 -9.36 3.03 -8.49
CA MET A 1 -7.97 3.08 -8.99
C MET A 1 -7.10 2.16 -8.17
N LEU A 2 -6.20 1.44 -8.82
CA LEU A 2 -5.36 0.44 -8.17
C LEU A 2 -3.99 1.03 -7.87
N PHE A 3 -3.48 0.81 -6.64
CA PHE A 3 -2.19 1.32 -6.19
C PHE A 3 -1.36 0.20 -5.59
N HIS A 4 -0.07 0.22 -5.91
CA HIS A 4 0.92 -0.60 -5.22
C HIS A 4 1.68 0.28 -4.25
N VAL A 5 1.76 -0.14 -2.99
CA VAL A 5 2.43 0.61 -1.94
C VAL A 5 3.63 -0.19 -1.44
N THR A 6 4.79 0.45 -1.44
CA THR A 6 5.99 -0.09 -0.79
C THR A 6 6.26 0.75 0.45
N MET A 7 6.40 0.07 1.59
CA MET A 7 6.63 0.72 2.88
C MET A 7 7.93 0.22 3.46
N THR A 8 8.84 1.13 3.79
CA THR A 8 10.13 0.77 4.36
C THR A 8 10.37 1.52 5.66
N HIS A 9 11.12 0.92 6.57
CA HIS A 9 11.50 1.56 7.82
C HIS A 9 12.90 1.11 8.23
N SER A 10 13.56 1.94 9.05
CA SER A 10 14.89 1.61 9.59
C SER A 10 14.78 0.70 10.80
N GLU A 11 15.90 0.10 11.19
CA GLU A 11 15.98 -0.71 12.40
C GLU A 11 15.52 0.06 13.63
N ASP A 12 15.89 1.34 13.72
CA ASP A 12 15.53 2.20 14.87
C ASP A 12 14.03 2.37 15.03
N ASN A 13 13.28 2.25 13.95
CA ASN A 13 11.83 2.41 13.94
C ASN A 13 11.08 1.08 13.87
N CYS A 14 11.79 -0.04 13.81
CA CYS A 14 11.17 -1.35 13.66
C CYS A 14 10.41 -1.76 14.93
N PRO A 15 9.12 -2.11 14.83
CA PRO A 15 8.35 -2.54 16.00
C PRO A 15 8.92 -3.78 16.68
N ALA A 16 9.66 -4.62 15.94
CA ALA A 16 10.18 -5.88 16.47
C ALA A 16 11.14 -5.70 17.65
N TYR A 17 11.74 -4.52 17.81
CA TYR A 17 12.76 -4.28 18.83
C TYR A 17 12.24 -3.59 20.11
N SER A 18 10.92 -3.40 20.24
CA SER A 18 10.35 -2.74 21.40
C SER A 18 8.98 -3.33 21.73
N ARG A 19 8.77 -3.73 22.98
CA ARG A 19 7.48 -4.25 23.42
C ARG A 19 6.35 -3.24 23.25
N GLU A 20 6.64 -2.00 23.54
CA GLU A 20 5.66 -0.92 23.39
C GLU A 20 5.24 -0.77 21.93
N LYS A 21 6.22 -0.73 21.01
CA LYS A 21 5.94 -0.64 19.58
C LYS A 21 5.24 -1.88 19.05
N GLN A 22 5.57 -3.05 19.56
CA GLN A 22 4.90 -4.29 19.20
C GLN A 22 3.42 -4.24 19.55
N ALA A 23 3.10 -3.79 20.75
CA ALA A 23 1.71 -3.67 21.20
C ALA A 23 0.94 -2.66 20.36
N GLU A 24 1.54 -1.52 20.05
CA GLU A 24 0.94 -0.50 19.21
C GLU A 24 0.70 -1.01 17.77
N PHE A 25 1.66 -1.75 17.24
CA PHE A 25 1.54 -2.35 15.91
C PHE A 25 0.39 -3.35 15.85
N ILE A 26 0.29 -4.23 16.84
CA ILE A 26 -0.79 -5.22 16.91
C ILE A 26 -2.15 -4.52 16.99
N ALA A 27 -2.26 -3.49 17.81
CA ALA A 27 -3.50 -2.73 17.94
C ALA A 27 -3.89 -2.06 16.61
N ALA A 28 -2.93 -1.52 15.89
CA ALA A 28 -3.17 -0.92 14.58
C ALA A 28 -3.58 -1.97 13.54
N ALA A 29 -2.92 -3.13 13.54
CA ALA A 29 -3.24 -4.22 12.63
C ALA A 29 -4.67 -4.73 12.84
N ASP A 30 -5.12 -4.79 14.10
CA ASP A 30 -6.48 -5.21 14.42
C ASP A 30 -7.54 -4.24 13.91
N LYS A 31 -7.18 -3.00 13.66
CA LYS A 31 -8.11 -1.95 13.21
C LYS A 31 -8.04 -1.65 11.72
N VAL A 32 -7.07 -2.24 11.01
CA VAL A 32 -6.84 -1.87 9.61
C VAL A 32 -8.04 -2.15 8.70
N ASP A 33 -8.73 -3.26 8.91
CA ASP A 33 -9.89 -3.60 8.08
C ASP A 33 -11.04 -2.62 8.27
N ALA A 34 -11.31 -2.21 9.51
CA ALA A 34 -12.34 -1.23 9.80
C ALA A 34 -12.00 0.14 9.21
N LEU A 35 -10.74 0.54 9.34
CA LEU A 35 -10.27 1.81 8.79
C LEU A 35 -10.32 1.80 7.25
N ALA A 36 -9.95 0.70 6.62
CA ALA A 36 -10.04 0.55 5.18
C ALA A 36 -11.48 0.73 4.70
N LYS A 37 -12.44 0.13 5.39
CA LYS A 37 -13.86 0.31 5.09
C LYS A 37 -14.29 1.76 5.22
N GLU A 38 -13.89 2.41 6.30
CA GLU A 38 -14.22 3.81 6.55
C GLU A 38 -13.67 4.72 5.45
N LEU A 39 -12.47 4.44 4.96
CA LEU A 39 -11.81 5.20 3.90
C LEU A 39 -12.23 4.77 2.50
N ASN A 40 -13.07 3.76 2.39
CA ASN A 40 -13.48 3.16 1.12
C ASN A 40 -12.28 2.65 0.32
N VAL A 41 -11.36 2.01 1.00
CA VAL A 41 -10.18 1.38 0.41
C VAL A 41 -10.36 -0.13 0.48
N LYS A 42 -10.17 -0.78 -0.67
CA LYS A 42 -10.17 -2.25 -0.75
C LYS A 42 -8.73 -2.74 -0.72
N VAL A 43 -8.39 -3.50 0.31
CA VAL A 43 -7.06 -4.09 0.45
C VAL A 43 -7.06 -5.46 -0.21
N HIS A 44 -6.36 -5.59 -1.34
CA HIS A 44 -6.22 -6.87 -2.05
C HIS A 44 -5.15 -7.74 -1.40
N SER A 45 -4.06 -7.13 -0.96
CA SER A 45 -3.00 -7.84 -0.24
C SER A 45 -2.21 -6.87 0.62
N LEU A 46 -1.68 -7.39 1.73
CA LEU A 46 -0.79 -6.65 2.62
C LEU A 46 0.23 -7.66 3.13
N LEU A 47 1.46 -7.53 2.69
CA LEU A 47 2.53 -8.50 2.92
C LEU A 47 3.71 -7.83 3.60
N TRP A 48 4.31 -8.51 4.56
CA TRP A 48 5.42 -7.98 5.35
C TRP A 48 6.66 -8.84 5.17
N GLY A 49 7.74 -8.22 4.67
CA GLY A 49 9.06 -8.82 4.62
C GLY A 49 9.85 -8.40 5.86
N ALA A 50 9.50 -8.94 7.02
CA ALA A 50 10.05 -8.49 8.29
C ALA A 50 11.57 -8.46 8.35
N PRO A 51 12.30 -9.47 7.84
CA PRO A 51 13.78 -9.40 7.89
C PRO A 51 14.40 -8.24 7.13
N GLU A 52 13.72 -7.73 6.10
CA GLU A 52 14.23 -6.65 5.25
C GLU A 52 13.62 -5.29 5.59
N HIS A 53 12.77 -5.22 6.62
CA HIS A 53 12.09 -3.99 7.03
C HIS A 53 11.28 -3.35 5.90
N VAL A 54 10.58 -4.18 5.14
CA VAL A 54 9.77 -3.74 4.01
C VAL A 54 8.40 -4.40 4.05
N ALA A 55 7.38 -3.67 3.62
CA ALA A 55 6.04 -4.19 3.45
C ALA A 55 5.49 -3.77 2.09
N TYR A 56 4.60 -4.57 1.56
CA TYR A 56 3.96 -4.33 0.26
C TYR A 56 2.46 -4.43 0.40
N ALA A 57 1.76 -3.51 -0.23
CA ALA A 57 0.30 -3.56 -0.28
C ALA A 57 -0.18 -3.35 -1.71
N LEU A 58 -1.25 -4.04 -2.05
CA LEU A 58 -2.00 -3.78 -3.28
C LEU A 58 -3.40 -3.37 -2.84
N VAL A 59 -3.77 -2.14 -3.16
CA VAL A 59 -5.04 -1.56 -2.71
C VAL A 59 -5.78 -0.87 -3.84
N GLU A 60 -7.08 -0.78 -3.67
CA GLU A 60 -7.94 -0.08 -4.60
C GLU A 60 -8.65 1.05 -3.85
N ALA A 61 -8.57 2.27 -4.38
CA ALA A 61 -9.11 3.45 -3.73
C ALA A 61 -9.44 4.53 -4.76
N ASP A 62 -10.25 5.50 -4.35
CA ASP A 62 -10.60 6.63 -5.20
C ASP A 62 -9.51 7.71 -5.26
N SER A 63 -8.64 7.73 -4.27
CA SER A 63 -7.60 8.76 -4.20
C SER A 63 -6.34 8.26 -3.49
N VAL A 64 -5.21 8.90 -3.81
CA VAL A 64 -3.94 8.68 -3.10
C VAL A 64 -4.08 9.09 -1.63
N GLY A 65 -4.88 10.11 -1.34
CA GLY A 65 -5.09 10.55 0.03
C GLY A 65 -5.69 9.48 0.91
N ALA A 66 -6.66 8.73 0.39
CA ALA A 66 -7.25 7.62 1.15
C ALA A 66 -6.22 6.52 1.41
N VAL A 67 -5.40 6.18 0.41
CA VAL A 67 -4.32 5.21 0.57
C VAL A 67 -3.34 5.67 1.64
N GLY A 68 -2.94 6.95 1.59
CA GLY A 68 -2.02 7.55 2.55
C GLY A 68 -2.55 7.46 3.98
N ARG A 69 -3.82 7.79 4.18
CA ARG A 69 -4.42 7.71 5.51
C ARG A 69 -4.44 6.29 6.06
N LEU A 70 -4.65 5.30 5.18
CA LEU A 70 -4.64 3.91 5.59
C LEU A 70 -3.24 3.45 6.00
N VAL A 71 -2.24 3.66 5.13
CA VAL A 71 -0.89 3.14 5.40
C VAL A 71 -0.17 3.90 6.51
N MET A 72 -0.50 5.18 6.70
CA MET A 72 0.06 5.98 7.79
C MET A 72 -0.59 5.70 9.13
N SER A 73 -1.58 4.82 9.19
CA SER A 73 -2.22 4.44 10.45
C SER A 73 -1.34 3.55 11.33
N PHE A 74 -0.32 2.92 10.77
CA PHE A 74 0.64 2.15 11.55
C PHE A 74 1.53 3.09 12.34
N PRO A 75 1.68 2.89 13.67
CA PRO A 75 2.26 3.90 14.57
C PRO A 75 3.78 3.85 14.64
N PHE A 76 4.46 3.89 13.50
CA PHE A 76 5.91 4.01 13.43
C PHE A 76 6.32 4.68 12.13
N ARG A 77 7.50 5.25 12.14
CA ARG A 77 7.98 6.02 10.99
C ARG A 77 8.35 5.08 9.86
N GLN A 78 7.79 5.36 8.68
CA GLN A 78 8.07 4.60 7.47
C GLN A 78 8.22 5.55 6.29
N ASP A 79 8.95 5.11 5.29
CA ASP A 79 8.96 5.74 3.98
C ASP A 79 7.98 5.01 3.09
N PHE A 80 7.22 5.76 2.31
CA PHE A 80 6.17 5.21 1.45
C PHE A 80 6.46 5.52 -0.01
N LYS A 81 6.26 4.51 -0.85
CA LYS A 81 6.22 4.70 -2.30
C LYS A 81 4.88 4.19 -2.79
N VAL A 82 4.05 5.08 -3.30
CA VAL A 82 2.70 4.76 -3.78
C VAL A 82 2.70 4.89 -5.30
N THR A 83 2.48 3.79 -5.99
CA THR A 83 2.54 3.72 -7.45
C THR A 83 1.17 3.34 -8.00
N PRO A 84 0.54 4.19 -8.83
CA PRO A 84 -0.66 3.77 -9.57
C PRO A 84 -0.29 2.63 -10.50
N VAL A 85 -1.08 1.57 -10.49
CA VAL A 85 -0.80 0.38 -11.31
C VAL A 85 -2.07 -0.07 -12.00
N GLN A 86 -1.92 -0.91 -13.00
CA GLN A 86 -3.05 -1.53 -13.68
C GLN A 86 -2.71 -2.98 -13.99
N HIS A 87 -3.73 -3.78 -14.20
CA HIS A 87 -3.53 -5.16 -14.61
C HIS A 87 -2.94 -5.21 -16.02
N LEU A 88 -2.25 -6.30 -16.33
CA LEU A 88 -1.63 -6.49 -17.65
C LEU A 88 -2.61 -6.23 -18.80
N GLN A 89 -3.85 -6.68 -18.67
CA GLN A 89 -4.86 -6.47 -19.70
C GLN A 89 -5.13 -4.98 -19.96
N GLY A 90 -5.06 -4.15 -18.93
CA GLY A 90 -5.17 -2.69 -19.09
C GLY A 90 -4.02 -2.12 -19.90
N VAL A 91 -2.80 -2.61 -19.67
CA VAL A 91 -1.62 -2.20 -20.44
C VAL A 91 -1.78 -2.62 -21.91
N VAL A 92 -2.24 -3.84 -22.14
CA VAL A 92 -2.48 -4.35 -23.51
C VAL A 92 -3.48 -3.46 -24.24
N THR A 93 -4.57 -3.10 -23.59
CA THR A 93 -5.59 -2.21 -24.15
C THR A 93 -5.00 -0.84 -24.51
N MET A 94 -4.19 -0.28 -23.63
CA MET A 94 -3.52 0.99 -23.87
C MET A 94 -2.59 0.91 -25.07
N ILE A 95 -1.80 -0.15 -25.18
CA ILE A 95 -0.87 -0.33 -26.30
C ILE A 95 -1.62 -0.47 -27.62
N LYS A 96 -2.72 -1.24 -27.64
CA LYS A 96 -3.56 -1.36 -28.83
C LYS A 96 -4.11 0.01 -29.28
N GLY A 97 -4.49 0.85 -28.33
CA GLY A 97 -4.93 2.21 -28.60
C GLY A 97 -3.84 3.06 -29.22
N LEU A 98 -2.61 2.97 -28.69
CA LEU A 98 -1.45 3.68 -29.24
C LEU A 98 -1.13 3.21 -30.67
N MET A 99 -1.20 1.91 -30.92
CA MET A 99 -0.96 1.36 -32.26
C MET A 99 -2.01 1.87 -33.26
N ALA A 100 -3.27 1.91 -32.87
CA ALA A 100 -4.34 2.43 -33.72
C ALA A 100 -4.13 3.91 -34.07
N GLN A 101 -3.64 4.72 -33.12
CA GLN A 101 -3.33 6.12 -33.37
C GLN A 101 -2.16 6.30 -34.34
N SER A 102 -1.13 5.46 -34.23
CA SER A 102 0.07 5.57 -35.08
C SER A 102 -0.19 5.17 -36.52
N GLN A 103 -1.30 4.48 -36.81
CA GLN A 103 -1.70 4.09 -38.16
C GLN A 103 -2.49 5.18 -38.90
N LYS A 104 -2.82 6.24 -38.22
CA LYS A 104 -3.48 7.37 -38.81
C LYS A 104 -2.42 8.38 -39.33
#